data_4c0b7785271a6a5f4a8c5ba2e7ea5598
#
_entry.id   4c0b7785271a6a5f4a8c5ba2e7ea5598
#
_cell.length_a   1.000
_cell.length_b   1.000
_cell.length_c   1.000
_cell.angle_alpha   90.00
_cell.angle_beta   90.00
_cell.angle_gamma   90.00
#
_symmetry.space_group_name_H-M   'P 1'
#
loop_
_entity.id
_entity.type
_entity.pdbx_description
1 polymer ?
#
loop_
_entity_poly.entity_id
_entity_poly.type
_entity_poly.pdbx_seq_one_letter_code
_entity_poly.pdbx_strand_id
1 'polypeptide(L)'
;MLIGITMGDPNGVGPEIILKAYRDDKLNQPFIVIGDYDIISYCNELLNYNINIDAMNILDLGILTRNELKIGQISKESGYASIMYVKKAVELALDKKIDAIVTLPVNKEAVRLTYPDFSGHTEFIASLCREKNYTMMLASEKLIVTHVSTHLSLKNAIEYITEDRVYNTIKLTYDTLKRFIKNPKIAVAGLNPHAGENGSFGDEEIKFIRPAVERARRNGIDVEGPISPDVVFLKAYKRQYSGVVCMYHDQGHIPLKLLDFEGGVNITIGLKIIRTSVDHGTAFDIAYKGIASTRSLEEAFKFAVKLVEN
;
A
#
# COMPACT_ATOMS: atom_id res chain seq x y z
N MET A 1 18.49 -8.25 6.46
CA MET A 1 17.13 -7.81 6.07
C MET A 1 16.14 -8.91 6.44
N LEU A 2 15.02 -8.54 7.08
CA LEU A 2 13.91 -9.45 7.44
C LEU A 2 12.58 -8.74 7.18
N ILE A 3 11.73 -9.32 6.35
CA ILE A 3 10.43 -8.74 5.97
C ILE A 3 9.31 -9.41 6.77
N GLY A 4 8.49 -8.64 7.50
CA GLY A 4 7.30 -9.14 8.18
C GLY A 4 6.10 -9.19 7.23
N ILE A 5 5.43 -10.33 7.15
CA ILE A 5 4.20 -10.50 6.36
C ILE A 5 3.04 -10.76 7.33
N THR A 6 2.06 -9.85 7.43
CA THR A 6 0.88 -10.13 8.25
C THR A 6 -0.07 -11.06 7.50
N MET A 7 -0.63 -12.04 8.19
CA MET A 7 -1.51 -13.05 7.58
C MET A 7 -2.82 -12.45 6.99
N GLY A 8 -3.21 -11.25 7.43
CA GLY A 8 -4.48 -10.63 7.04
C GLY A 8 -5.67 -11.27 7.77
N ASP A 9 -6.85 -11.19 7.15
CA ASP A 9 -8.05 -11.82 7.72
C ASP A 9 -7.95 -13.35 7.57
N PRO A 10 -7.94 -14.12 8.69
CA PRO A 10 -7.87 -15.58 8.66
C PRO A 10 -8.95 -16.26 7.83
N ASN A 11 -10.15 -15.67 7.75
CA ASN A 11 -11.28 -16.20 6.97
C ASN A 11 -11.16 -15.90 5.46
N GLY A 12 -10.16 -15.13 5.03
CA GLY A 12 -9.94 -14.72 3.65
C GLY A 12 -8.82 -15.51 2.94
N VAL A 13 -8.34 -14.96 1.83
CA VAL A 13 -7.31 -15.59 0.98
C VAL A 13 -5.88 -15.46 1.53
N GLY A 14 -5.66 -14.70 2.61
CA GLY A 14 -4.32 -14.42 3.13
C GLY A 14 -3.48 -15.67 3.42
N PRO A 15 -3.96 -16.64 4.22
CA PRO A 15 -3.24 -17.89 4.50
C PRO A 15 -2.87 -18.67 3.22
N GLU A 16 -3.79 -18.78 2.27
CA GLU A 16 -3.58 -19.47 0.99
C GLU A 16 -2.48 -18.78 0.15
N ILE A 17 -2.53 -17.45 0.04
CA ILE A 17 -1.57 -16.67 -0.75
C ILE A 17 -0.16 -16.82 -0.19
N ILE A 18 0.01 -16.78 1.14
CA ILE A 18 1.32 -16.99 1.80
C ILE A 18 1.85 -18.39 1.49
N LEU A 19 1.03 -19.42 1.67
CA LEU A 19 1.45 -20.80 1.44
C LEU A 19 1.84 -21.05 -0.03
N LYS A 20 1.07 -20.53 -0.98
CA LYS A 20 1.41 -20.65 -2.41
C LYS A 20 2.70 -19.91 -2.75
N ALA A 21 2.86 -18.67 -2.28
CA ALA A 21 4.07 -17.90 -2.53
C ALA A 21 5.32 -18.58 -1.93
N TYR A 22 5.19 -19.17 -0.73
CA TYR A 22 6.26 -19.95 -0.12
C TYR A 22 6.59 -21.22 -0.91
N ARG A 23 5.58 -22.05 -1.22
CA ARG A 23 5.74 -23.29 -1.98
C ARG A 23 6.41 -23.06 -3.33
N ASP A 24 6.03 -21.98 -4.02
CA ASP A 24 6.48 -21.68 -5.36
C ASP A 24 7.77 -20.83 -5.39
N ASP A 25 8.45 -20.69 -4.23
CA ASP A 25 9.70 -19.94 -4.02
C ASP A 25 9.66 -18.49 -4.55
N LYS A 26 8.52 -17.81 -4.30
CA LYS A 26 8.29 -16.43 -4.77
C LYS A 26 8.79 -15.37 -3.80
N LEU A 27 9.11 -15.75 -2.57
CA LEU A 27 9.60 -14.85 -1.52
C LEU A 27 11.12 -15.05 -1.36
N ASN A 28 11.88 -14.36 -2.18
CA ASN A 28 13.33 -14.57 -2.39
C ASN A 28 14.24 -13.89 -1.36
N GLN A 29 13.71 -13.37 -0.29
CA GLN A 29 14.45 -12.77 0.83
C GLN A 29 13.93 -13.31 2.16
N PRO A 30 14.73 -13.25 3.25
CA PRO A 30 14.26 -13.65 4.57
C PRO A 30 12.97 -12.94 4.98
N PHE A 31 12.00 -13.71 5.43
CA PHE A 31 10.71 -13.19 5.90
C PHE A 31 10.24 -13.91 7.16
N ILE A 32 9.29 -13.31 7.85
CA ILE A 32 8.55 -13.88 8.97
C ILE A 32 7.06 -13.63 8.78
N VAL A 33 6.26 -14.68 8.84
CA VAL A 33 4.80 -14.57 8.84
C VAL A 33 4.32 -14.22 10.24
N ILE A 34 3.49 -13.20 10.38
CA ILE A 34 2.88 -12.78 11.65
C ILE A 34 1.40 -13.16 11.58
N GLY A 35 1.03 -14.19 12.33
CA GLY A 35 -0.30 -14.79 12.26
C GLY A 35 -0.46 -15.92 13.27
N ASP A 36 -1.36 -16.85 12.99
CA ASP A 36 -1.61 -18.02 13.81
C ASP A 36 -1.18 -19.29 13.08
N TYR A 37 -0.29 -20.04 13.70
CA TYR A 37 0.27 -21.28 13.16
C TYR A 37 -0.83 -22.31 12.82
N ASP A 38 -1.82 -22.48 13.71
CA ASP A 38 -2.91 -23.44 13.52
C ASP A 38 -3.74 -23.13 12.26
N ILE A 39 -3.94 -21.85 11.94
CA ILE A 39 -4.66 -21.42 10.74
C ILE A 39 -3.85 -21.72 9.47
N ILE A 40 -2.56 -21.39 9.47
CA ILE A 40 -1.64 -21.68 8.35
C ILE A 40 -1.56 -23.20 8.13
N SER A 41 -1.38 -23.98 9.21
CA SER A 41 -1.33 -25.44 9.16
C SER A 41 -2.63 -26.03 8.61
N TYR A 42 -3.77 -25.57 9.11
CA TYR A 42 -5.08 -26.03 8.62
C TYR A 42 -5.29 -25.71 7.13
N CYS A 43 -4.90 -24.51 6.69
CA CYS A 43 -4.98 -24.15 5.27
C CYS A 43 -4.12 -25.06 4.39
N ASN A 44 -2.90 -25.39 4.85
CA ASN A 44 -2.00 -26.34 4.17
C ASN A 44 -2.61 -27.74 4.06
N GLU A 45 -3.20 -28.25 5.15
CA GLU A 45 -3.90 -29.54 5.20
C GLU A 45 -5.09 -29.55 4.23
N LEU A 46 -5.97 -28.55 4.32
CA LEU A 46 -7.19 -28.47 3.53
C LEU A 46 -6.92 -28.40 2.02
N LEU A 47 -5.87 -27.68 1.62
CA LEU A 47 -5.48 -27.51 0.22
C LEU A 47 -4.52 -28.59 -0.29
N ASN A 48 -4.10 -29.54 0.57
CA ASN A 48 -3.17 -30.61 0.25
C ASN A 48 -1.86 -30.11 -0.37
N TYR A 49 -1.32 -28.98 0.13
CA TYR A 49 -0.09 -28.43 -0.39
C TYR A 49 1.17 -29.17 0.04
N ASN A 50 1.09 -29.98 1.10
CA ASN A 50 2.19 -30.79 1.65
C ASN A 50 3.44 -29.96 1.99
N ILE A 51 3.26 -28.72 2.45
CA ILE A 51 4.35 -27.85 2.87
C ILE A 51 4.76 -28.25 4.28
N ASN A 52 6.07 -28.31 4.53
CA ASN A 52 6.59 -28.42 5.89
C ASN A 52 6.46 -27.07 6.60
N ILE A 53 5.37 -26.89 7.36
CA ILE A 53 5.05 -25.61 8.02
C ILE A 53 6.08 -25.30 9.13
N ASP A 54 6.67 -26.31 9.77
CA ASP A 54 7.70 -26.12 10.80
C ASP A 54 9.00 -25.49 10.23
N ALA A 55 9.21 -25.60 8.92
CA ALA A 55 10.32 -24.94 8.23
C ALA A 55 10.03 -23.46 7.86
N MET A 56 8.76 -23.03 7.95
CA MET A 56 8.41 -21.62 7.74
C MET A 56 8.71 -20.81 9.00
N ASN A 57 9.26 -19.61 8.81
CA ASN A 57 9.45 -18.67 9.92
C ASN A 57 8.10 -18.01 10.24
N ILE A 58 7.39 -18.50 11.24
CA ILE A 58 6.08 -18.01 11.68
C ILE A 58 6.20 -17.49 13.11
N LEU A 59 5.82 -16.25 13.33
CA LEU A 59 5.53 -15.71 14.65
C LEU A 59 4.07 -16.01 14.96
N ASP A 60 3.87 -17.10 15.68
CA ASP A 60 2.56 -17.52 16.14
C ASP A 60 2.07 -16.62 17.26
N LEU A 61 0.89 -16.01 17.08
CA LEU A 61 0.27 -15.19 18.12
C LEU A 61 -0.80 -15.95 18.93
N GLY A 62 -1.26 -17.11 18.46
CA GLY A 62 -2.20 -17.99 19.14
C GLY A 62 -3.54 -17.30 19.45
N ILE A 63 -4.02 -16.45 18.55
CA ILE A 63 -5.23 -15.62 18.77
C ILE A 63 -6.48 -16.36 18.30
N LEU A 64 -6.38 -17.04 17.15
CA LEU A 64 -7.48 -17.78 16.54
C LEU A 64 -7.07 -19.22 16.27
N THR A 65 -7.97 -20.16 16.55
CA THR A 65 -7.79 -21.57 16.24
C THR A 65 -8.65 -22.00 15.05
N ARG A 66 -8.34 -23.15 14.42
CA ARG A 66 -9.11 -23.72 13.31
C ARG A 66 -10.59 -23.97 13.67
N ASN A 67 -10.90 -24.20 14.95
CA ASN A 67 -12.28 -24.42 15.42
C ASN A 67 -13.14 -23.15 15.40
N GLU A 68 -12.51 -21.98 15.41
CA GLU A 68 -13.16 -20.66 15.38
C GLU A 68 -13.20 -20.08 13.96
N LEU A 69 -12.51 -20.72 13.01
CA LEU A 69 -12.41 -20.27 11.63
C LEU A 69 -13.77 -20.37 10.91
N LYS A 70 -14.16 -19.30 10.23
CA LYS A 70 -15.39 -19.19 9.44
C LYS A 70 -15.06 -18.80 8.01
N ILE A 71 -14.46 -19.72 7.25
CA ILE A 71 -13.95 -19.45 5.90
C ILE A 71 -14.98 -18.72 5.04
N GLY A 72 -14.56 -17.61 4.42
CA GLY A 72 -15.38 -16.80 3.53
C GLY A 72 -16.50 -16.01 4.22
N GLN A 73 -16.45 -15.85 5.54
CA GLN A 73 -17.47 -15.16 6.33
C GLN A 73 -16.87 -14.06 7.21
N ILE A 74 -17.66 -13.05 7.46
CA ILE A 74 -17.32 -12.00 8.42
C ILE A 74 -17.47 -12.56 9.83
N SER A 75 -16.41 -12.43 10.64
CA SER A 75 -16.50 -12.78 12.06
C SER A 75 -15.73 -11.77 12.92
N LYS A 76 -16.19 -11.61 14.15
CA LYS A 76 -15.54 -10.74 15.14
C LYS A 76 -14.14 -11.24 15.49
N GLU A 77 -14.00 -12.54 15.61
CA GLU A 77 -12.79 -13.24 16.00
C GLU A 77 -11.69 -13.03 14.93
N SER A 78 -12.02 -13.24 13.64
CA SER A 78 -11.08 -13.04 12.53
C SER A 78 -10.69 -11.57 12.37
N GLY A 79 -11.67 -10.66 12.53
CA GLY A 79 -11.40 -9.22 12.50
C GLY A 79 -10.46 -8.77 13.61
N TYR A 80 -10.66 -9.28 14.84
CA TYR A 80 -9.77 -9.02 15.96
C TYR A 80 -8.36 -9.59 15.72
N ALA A 81 -8.26 -10.84 15.31
CA ALA A 81 -6.99 -11.50 15.01
C ALA A 81 -6.20 -10.72 13.95
N SER A 82 -6.85 -10.37 12.83
CA SER A 82 -6.20 -9.66 11.72
C SER A 82 -5.58 -8.33 12.16
N ILE A 83 -6.24 -7.58 13.05
CA ILE A 83 -5.71 -6.29 13.52
C ILE A 83 -4.60 -6.46 14.55
N MET A 84 -4.62 -7.56 15.31
CA MET A 84 -3.53 -7.87 16.24
C MET A 84 -2.24 -8.26 15.51
N TYR A 85 -2.33 -8.95 14.36
CA TYR A 85 -1.16 -9.21 13.50
C TYR A 85 -0.54 -7.90 13.01
N VAL A 86 -1.37 -6.95 12.58
CA VAL A 86 -0.89 -5.63 12.15
C VAL A 86 -0.24 -4.87 13.30
N LYS A 87 -0.83 -4.87 14.50
CA LYS A 87 -0.22 -4.24 15.69
C LYS A 87 1.15 -4.83 15.99
N LYS A 88 1.25 -6.15 15.98
CA LYS A 88 2.51 -6.84 16.26
C LYS A 88 3.57 -6.55 15.20
N ALA A 89 3.18 -6.52 13.93
CA ALA A 89 4.09 -6.16 12.84
C ALA A 89 4.63 -4.73 13.01
N VAL A 90 3.77 -3.76 13.34
CA VAL A 90 4.18 -2.36 13.57
C VAL A 90 5.12 -2.26 14.77
N GLU A 91 4.84 -2.95 15.88
CA GLU A 91 5.72 -3.03 17.05
C GLU A 91 7.12 -3.52 16.64
N LEU A 92 7.19 -4.66 15.93
CA LEU A 92 8.46 -5.24 15.50
C LEU A 92 9.23 -4.31 14.55
N ALA A 93 8.55 -3.60 13.66
CA ALA A 93 9.18 -2.67 12.73
C ALA A 93 9.70 -1.41 13.45
N LEU A 94 8.95 -0.87 14.42
CA LEU A 94 9.40 0.26 15.24
C LEU A 94 10.60 -0.11 16.11
N ASP A 95 10.62 -1.34 16.63
CA ASP A 95 11.74 -1.92 17.39
C ASP A 95 12.92 -2.35 16.51
N LYS A 96 12.83 -2.20 15.18
CA LYS A 96 13.84 -2.60 14.18
C LYS A 96 14.17 -4.11 14.24
N LYS A 97 13.22 -4.94 14.66
CA LYS A 97 13.32 -6.40 14.60
C LYS A 97 12.97 -6.97 13.24
N ILE A 98 12.19 -6.21 12.46
CA ILE A 98 11.95 -6.42 11.03
C ILE A 98 12.18 -5.09 10.30
N ASP A 99 12.58 -5.16 9.03
CA ASP A 99 12.99 -3.99 8.25
C ASP A 99 11.82 -3.37 7.47
N ALA A 100 10.82 -4.17 7.13
CA ALA A 100 9.60 -3.72 6.45
C ALA A 100 8.41 -4.62 6.78
N ILE A 101 7.20 -4.12 6.51
CA ILE A 101 5.94 -4.84 6.65
C ILE A 101 5.28 -4.98 5.27
N VAL A 102 4.84 -6.20 4.95
CA VAL A 102 3.90 -6.47 3.86
C VAL A 102 2.55 -6.85 4.48
N THR A 103 1.51 -6.06 4.25
CA THR A 103 0.20 -6.35 4.83
C THR A 103 -0.71 -7.06 3.83
N LEU A 104 -1.25 -8.22 4.22
CA LEU A 104 -2.32 -8.90 3.52
C LEU A 104 -3.70 -8.34 3.92
N PRO A 105 -4.78 -8.62 3.13
CA PRO A 105 -6.02 -7.90 3.28
C PRO A 105 -6.74 -8.19 4.60
N VAL A 106 -7.39 -7.20 5.17
CA VAL A 106 -8.35 -7.36 6.28
C VAL A 106 -9.75 -6.98 5.85
N ASN A 107 -10.75 -7.61 6.42
CA ASN A 107 -12.14 -7.20 6.24
C ASN A 107 -12.47 -6.06 7.21
N LYS A 108 -12.78 -4.87 6.65
CA LYS A 108 -13.07 -3.68 7.48
C LYS A 108 -14.29 -3.86 8.37
N GLU A 109 -15.31 -4.57 7.89
CA GLU A 109 -16.53 -4.82 8.64
C GLU A 109 -16.25 -5.76 9.82
N ALA A 110 -15.51 -6.85 9.60
CA ALA A 110 -15.08 -7.75 10.66
C ALA A 110 -14.27 -7.01 11.75
N VAL A 111 -13.32 -6.16 11.34
CA VAL A 111 -12.51 -5.37 12.29
C VAL A 111 -13.37 -4.40 13.08
N ARG A 112 -14.37 -3.75 12.46
CA ARG A 112 -15.27 -2.80 13.14
C ARG A 112 -16.13 -3.42 14.22
N LEU A 113 -16.32 -4.74 14.23
CA LEU A 113 -17.00 -5.43 15.32
C LEU A 113 -16.23 -5.33 16.66
N THR A 114 -14.93 -5.01 16.62
CA THR A 114 -14.10 -4.79 17.81
C THR A 114 -13.47 -3.40 17.89
N TYR A 115 -13.22 -2.78 16.75
CA TYR A 115 -12.65 -1.44 16.58
C TYR A 115 -13.58 -0.59 15.69
N PRO A 116 -14.68 -0.01 16.24
CA PRO A 116 -15.71 0.66 15.46
C PRO A 116 -15.18 1.78 14.55
N ASP A 117 -14.14 2.50 14.98
CA ASP A 117 -13.54 3.63 14.24
C ASP A 117 -12.51 3.19 13.18
N PHE A 118 -12.38 1.89 12.92
CA PHE A 118 -11.41 1.40 11.95
C PHE A 118 -11.79 1.82 10.52
N SER A 119 -10.97 2.66 9.92
CA SER A 119 -11.13 3.16 8.53
C SER A 119 -10.33 2.35 7.51
N GLY A 120 -9.17 1.81 7.93
CA GLY A 120 -8.30 0.99 7.09
C GLY A 120 -6.90 0.83 7.66
N HIS A 121 -6.10 0.02 7.00
CA HIS A 121 -4.69 -0.23 7.38
C HIS A 121 -3.88 1.06 7.46
N THR A 122 -3.99 1.93 6.48
CA THR A 122 -3.16 3.13 6.34
C THR A 122 -3.31 4.05 7.55
N GLU A 123 -4.53 4.40 7.88
CA GLU A 123 -4.86 5.28 9.00
C GLU A 123 -4.52 4.62 10.35
N PHE A 124 -4.80 3.32 10.46
CA PHE A 124 -4.52 2.57 11.66
C PHE A 124 -3.00 2.46 11.93
N ILE A 125 -2.21 2.10 10.93
CA ILE A 125 -0.75 2.01 11.05
C ILE A 125 -0.13 3.38 11.30
N ALA A 126 -0.60 4.43 10.61
CA ALA A 126 -0.14 5.80 10.85
C ALA A 126 -0.39 6.25 12.31
N SER A 127 -1.55 5.89 12.89
CA SER A 127 -1.85 6.18 14.29
C SER A 127 -0.90 5.47 15.25
N LEU A 128 -0.57 4.19 14.99
CA LEU A 128 0.40 3.43 15.78
C LEU A 128 1.82 4.01 15.68
N CYS A 129 2.20 4.50 14.49
CA CYS A 129 3.46 5.20 14.27
C CYS A 129 3.47 6.64 14.81
N ARG A 130 2.31 7.16 15.25
CA ARG A 130 2.11 8.57 15.66
C ARG A 130 2.50 9.55 14.55
N GLU A 131 2.18 9.22 13.30
CA GLU A 131 2.44 10.04 12.13
C GLU A 131 1.16 10.70 11.61
N LYS A 132 1.27 11.98 11.24
CA LYS A 132 0.18 12.78 10.66
C LYS A 132 0.43 13.14 9.20
N ASN A 133 1.70 13.19 8.80
CA ASN A 133 2.09 13.53 7.42
C ASN A 133 2.46 12.29 6.63
N TYR A 134 1.45 11.62 6.12
CA TYR A 134 1.59 10.43 5.28
C TYR A 134 0.67 10.53 4.07
N THR A 135 0.94 9.72 3.05
CA THR A 135 0.06 9.56 1.92
C THR A 135 0.21 8.18 1.27
N MET A 136 -0.68 7.90 0.32
CA MET A 136 -0.66 6.69 -0.47
C MET A 136 0.15 6.91 -1.75
N MET A 137 1.10 6.01 -1.98
CA MET A 137 1.75 5.79 -3.27
C MET A 137 1.23 4.47 -3.83
N LEU A 138 0.77 4.48 -5.07
CA LEU A 138 0.48 3.26 -5.82
C LEU A 138 1.59 3.09 -6.85
N ALA A 139 2.25 1.95 -6.84
CA ALA A 139 3.44 1.70 -7.64
C ALA A 139 3.33 0.40 -8.42
N SER A 140 3.74 0.44 -9.69
CA SER A 140 4.03 -0.74 -10.51
C SER A 140 5.31 -0.52 -11.29
N GLU A 141 5.78 -1.54 -11.99
CA GLU A 141 6.92 -1.37 -12.90
C GLU A 141 6.65 -0.38 -14.04
N LYS A 142 5.39 -0.13 -14.38
CA LYS A 142 4.97 0.72 -15.50
C LYS A 142 4.75 2.17 -15.11
N LEU A 143 4.21 2.41 -13.91
CA LEU A 143 3.84 3.74 -13.45
C LEU A 143 3.88 3.80 -11.92
N ILE A 144 4.32 4.94 -11.37
CA ILE A 144 4.23 5.26 -9.95
C ILE A 144 3.41 6.55 -9.80
N VAL A 145 2.40 6.50 -8.93
CA VAL A 145 1.55 7.66 -8.62
C VAL A 145 1.44 7.85 -7.11
N THR A 146 1.38 9.09 -6.66
CA THR A 146 1.07 9.48 -5.28
C THR A 146 -0.10 10.43 -5.25
N HIS A 147 -0.80 10.51 -4.15
CA HIS A 147 -2.07 11.22 -4.08
C HIS A 147 -2.05 12.30 -3.01
N VAL A 148 -2.44 13.52 -3.37
CA VAL A 148 -2.69 14.61 -2.42
C VAL A 148 -3.89 14.29 -1.54
N SER A 149 -4.94 13.75 -2.14
CA SER A 149 -6.11 13.20 -1.44
C SER A 149 -6.47 11.80 -1.95
N THR A 150 -7.05 10.95 -1.10
CA THR A 150 -7.41 9.57 -1.44
C THR A 150 -8.92 9.32 -1.25
N HIS A 151 -9.35 8.85 -0.11
CA HIS A 151 -10.71 8.38 0.15
C HIS A 151 -11.67 9.51 0.53
N LEU A 152 -11.75 10.55 -0.30
CA LEU A 152 -12.66 11.69 -0.16
C LEU A 152 -13.62 11.75 -1.36
N SER A 153 -14.81 12.33 -1.16
CA SER A 153 -15.63 12.71 -2.30
C SER A 153 -14.87 13.71 -3.18
N LEU A 154 -15.13 13.73 -4.49
CA LEU A 154 -14.41 14.64 -5.39
C LEU A 154 -14.53 16.10 -4.94
N LYS A 155 -15.70 16.52 -4.46
CA LYS A 155 -15.91 17.86 -3.89
C LYS A 155 -14.94 18.12 -2.72
N ASN A 156 -14.88 17.24 -1.74
CA ASN A 156 -14.01 17.41 -0.58
C ASN A 156 -12.53 17.25 -0.97
N ALA A 157 -12.21 16.44 -1.98
CA ALA A 157 -10.85 16.31 -2.49
C ALA A 157 -10.31 17.62 -3.04
N ILE A 158 -11.15 18.41 -3.75
CA ILE A 158 -10.77 19.73 -4.26
C ILE A 158 -10.49 20.68 -3.09
N GLU A 159 -11.37 20.72 -2.10
CA GLU A 159 -11.21 21.56 -0.89
C GLU A 159 -9.96 21.17 -0.04
N TYR A 160 -9.50 19.92 -0.17
CA TYR A 160 -8.33 19.40 0.54
C TYR A 160 -7.00 19.82 -0.12
N ILE A 161 -7.03 20.35 -1.36
CA ILE A 161 -5.84 20.80 -2.09
C ILE A 161 -5.39 22.15 -1.53
N THR A 162 -4.25 22.15 -0.85
CA THR A 162 -3.56 23.34 -0.35
C THR A 162 -2.10 23.31 -0.78
N GLU A 163 -1.43 24.47 -0.81
CA GLU A 163 0.01 24.53 -1.10
C GLU A 163 0.82 23.59 -0.21
N ASP A 164 0.58 23.61 1.11
CA ASP A 164 1.30 22.77 2.06
C ASP A 164 1.05 21.28 1.81
N ARG A 165 -0.18 20.88 1.52
CA ARG A 165 -0.50 19.46 1.26
C ARG A 165 0.14 18.97 -0.02
N VAL A 166 0.09 19.76 -1.10
CA VAL A 166 0.75 19.42 -2.38
C VAL A 166 2.28 19.36 -2.18
N TYR A 167 2.87 20.35 -1.55
CA TYR A 167 4.32 20.36 -1.25
C TYR A 167 4.75 19.14 -0.43
N ASN A 168 4.03 18.84 0.65
CA ASN A 168 4.34 17.68 1.48
C ASN A 168 4.24 16.36 0.70
N THR A 169 3.24 16.23 -0.18
CA THR A 169 3.10 15.04 -1.04
C THR A 169 4.27 14.94 -2.02
N ILE A 170 4.68 16.04 -2.65
CA ILE A 170 5.88 16.09 -3.53
C ILE A 170 7.11 15.62 -2.74
N LYS A 171 7.33 16.17 -1.55
CA LYS A 171 8.48 15.84 -0.70
C LYS A 171 8.48 14.36 -0.31
N LEU A 172 7.36 13.82 0.17
CA LEU A 172 7.24 12.41 0.54
C LEU A 172 7.48 11.49 -0.66
N THR A 173 6.98 11.88 -1.84
CA THR A 173 7.20 11.15 -3.09
C THR A 173 8.69 11.12 -3.43
N TYR A 174 9.35 12.27 -3.40
CA TYR A 174 10.77 12.39 -3.71
C TYR A 174 11.63 11.59 -2.74
N ASP A 175 11.40 11.74 -1.43
CA ASP A 175 12.17 11.06 -0.40
C ASP A 175 12.01 9.53 -0.49
N THR A 176 10.84 9.05 -0.90
CA THR A 176 10.59 7.63 -1.12
C THR A 176 11.27 7.12 -2.40
N LEU A 177 11.11 7.83 -3.51
CA LEU A 177 11.71 7.43 -4.80
C LEU A 177 13.24 7.44 -4.76
N LYS A 178 13.86 8.38 -4.04
CA LYS A 178 15.32 8.43 -3.82
C LYS A 178 15.90 7.15 -3.23
N ARG A 179 15.09 6.36 -2.53
CA ARG A 179 15.56 5.12 -1.93
C ARG A 179 15.92 4.04 -2.99
N PHE A 180 15.33 4.12 -4.18
CA PHE A 180 15.54 3.09 -5.22
C PHE A 180 15.69 3.65 -6.64
N ILE A 181 15.62 4.98 -6.81
CA ILE A 181 15.87 5.66 -8.08
C ILE A 181 16.92 6.74 -7.86
N LYS A 182 18.03 6.64 -8.59
CA LYS A 182 19.04 7.69 -8.59
C LYS A 182 18.51 8.93 -9.30
N ASN A 183 18.50 10.09 -8.62
CA ASN A 183 18.02 11.37 -9.15
C ASN A 183 16.58 11.29 -9.70
N PRO A 184 15.57 10.99 -8.86
CA PRO A 184 14.20 10.88 -9.34
C PRO A 184 13.68 12.24 -9.77
N LYS A 185 13.02 12.29 -10.94
CA LYS A 185 12.31 13.46 -11.46
C LYS A 185 10.81 13.26 -11.30
N ILE A 186 10.13 14.19 -10.66
CA ILE A 186 8.70 14.11 -10.33
C ILE A 186 7.87 15.00 -11.25
N ALA A 187 6.74 14.49 -11.71
CA ALA A 187 5.70 15.30 -12.32
C ALA A 187 4.59 15.59 -11.31
N VAL A 188 4.01 16.79 -11.37
CA VAL A 188 2.80 17.14 -10.62
C VAL A 188 1.68 17.38 -11.62
N ALA A 189 0.62 16.59 -11.52
CA ALA A 189 -0.57 16.77 -12.38
C ALA A 189 -1.31 18.06 -12.00
N GLY A 190 -1.88 18.74 -12.97
CA GLY A 190 -2.90 19.76 -12.70
C GLY A 190 -4.17 19.11 -12.14
N LEU A 191 -5.02 19.90 -11.52
CA LEU A 191 -6.37 19.50 -11.11
C LEU A 191 -7.35 19.62 -12.26
N ASN A 192 -7.29 20.80 -12.92
CA ASN A 192 -8.23 21.20 -13.96
C ASN A 192 -7.75 20.78 -15.36
N PRO A 193 -8.67 20.74 -16.36
CA PRO A 193 -8.30 20.54 -17.75
C PRO A 193 -7.20 21.51 -18.18
N HIS A 194 -6.23 21.03 -18.95
CA HIS A 194 -5.08 21.80 -19.44
C HIS A 194 -4.29 22.53 -18.32
N ALA A 195 -4.29 21.95 -17.09
CA ALA A 195 -3.69 22.56 -15.92
C ALA A 195 -4.20 24.01 -15.66
N GLY A 196 -5.51 24.20 -15.80
CA GLY A 196 -6.22 25.45 -15.53
C GLY A 196 -6.12 26.51 -16.64
N GLU A 197 -5.26 26.32 -17.65
CA GLU A 197 -5.04 27.27 -18.77
C GLU A 197 -5.00 28.74 -18.32
N ASN A 198 -4.07 29.03 -17.39
CA ASN A 198 -3.87 30.36 -16.76
C ASN A 198 -5.14 30.92 -16.08
N GLY A 199 -5.99 30.05 -15.52
CA GLY A 199 -7.19 30.44 -14.78
C GLY A 199 -8.49 30.40 -15.61
N SER A 200 -8.42 29.97 -16.87
CA SER A 200 -9.63 29.85 -17.74
C SER A 200 -10.55 28.72 -17.27
N PHE A 201 -9.99 27.63 -16.70
CA PHE A 201 -10.73 26.45 -16.25
C PHE A 201 -10.64 26.20 -14.73
N GLY A 202 -10.26 27.20 -13.97
CA GLY A 202 -10.05 27.13 -12.53
C GLY A 202 -8.72 27.74 -12.13
N ASP A 203 -8.56 28.09 -10.87
CA ASP A 203 -7.39 28.82 -10.39
C ASP A 203 -6.59 28.06 -9.31
N GLU A 204 -6.94 26.81 -9.03
CA GLU A 204 -6.29 25.94 -8.04
C GLU A 204 -4.80 25.70 -8.39
N GLU A 205 -4.48 25.64 -9.68
CA GLU A 205 -3.10 25.54 -10.15
C GLU A 205 -2.29 26.80 -9.78
N ILE A 206 -2.89 27.97 -9.91
CA ILE A 206 -2.27 29.24 -9.61
C ILE A 206 -2.14 29.45 -8.11
N LYS A 207 -3.20 29.12 -7.36
CA LYS A 207 -3.28 29.38 -5.91
C LYS A 207 -2.48 28.36 -5.08
N PHE A 208 -2.43 27.10 -5.49
CA PHE A 208 -1.94 26.02 -4.64
C PHE A 208 -0.86 25.16 -5.29
N ILE A 209 -1.06 24.70 -6.55
CA ILE A 209 -0.19 23.66 -7.13
C ILE A 209 1.13 24.28 -7.58
N ARG A 210 1.11 25.38 -8.33
CA ARG A 210 2.32 26.08 -8.80
C ARG A 210 3.18 26.57 -7.66
N PRO A 211 2.66 27.25 -6.62
CA PRO A 211 3.47 27.66 -5.45
C PRO A 211 4.15 26.47 -4.76
N ALA A 212 3.45 25.33 -4.61
CA ALA A 212 4.01 24.12 -4.02
C ALA A 212 5.16 23.54 -4.86
N VAL A 213 5.01 23.51 -6.19
CA VAL A 213 6.05 23.03 -7.13
C VAL A 213 7.27 23.96 -7.06
N GLU A 214 7.08 25.28 -7.07
CA GLU A 214 8.17 26.26 -6.96
C GLU A 214 8.90 26.16 -5.62
N ARG A 215 8.16 25.95 -4.52
CA ARG A 215 8.73 25.70 -3.20
C ARG A 215 9.57 24.42 -3.19
N ALA A 216 9.09 23.34 -3.80
CA ALA A 216 9.82 22.08 -3.91
C ALA A 216 11.12 22.23 -4.72
N ARG A 217 11.09 22.98 -5.84
CA ARG A 217 12.29 23.30 -6.63
C ARG A 217 13.32 24.10 -5.81
N ARG A 218 12.88 25.14 -5.08
CA ARG A 218 13.78 25.90 -4.19
C ARG A 218 14.44 25.04 -3.11
N ASN A 219 13.79 23.93 -2.72
CA ASN A 219 14.33 22.97 -1.77
C ASN A 219 15.12 21.83 -2.45
N GLY A 220 15.51 21.97 -3.72
CA GLY A 220 16.39 21.05 -4.43
C GLY A 220 15.71 19.79 -4.95
N ILE A 221 14.38 19.75 -5.02
CA ILE A 221 13.65 18.63 -5.61
C ILE A 221 13.50 18.83 -7.12
N ASP A 222 13.92 17.83 -7.90
CA ASP A 222 13.68 17.83 -9.36
C ASP A 222 12.21 17.51 -9.62
N VAL A 223 11.43 18.54 -9.88
CA VAL A 223 9.97 18.46 -10.05
C VAL A 223 9.47 19.39 -11.14
N GLU A 224 8.56 18.92 -11.97
CA GLU A 224 7.86 19.71 -12.98
C GLU A 224 6.35 19.68 -12.74
N GLY A 225 5.70 20.81 -13.00
CA GLY A 225 4.25 20.94 -12.87
C GLY A 225 3.81 22.40 -12.64
N PRO A 226 2.49 22.60 -12.60
CA PRO A 226 1.43 21.64 -12.96
C PRO A 226 1.48 21.26 -14.44
N ILE A 227 1.34 19.97 -14.73
CA ILE A 227 1.28 19.43 -16.10
C ILE A 227 -0.15 18.99 -16.39
N SER A 228 -0.61 19.22 -17.63
CA SER A 228 -1.96 18.82 -18.04
C SER A 228 -2.25 17.35 -17.74
N PRO A 229 -3.37 17.01 -17.05
CA PRO A 229 -3.67 15.65 -16.59
C PRO A 229 -3.78 14.62 -17.72
N ASP A 230 -4.23 15.02 -18.90
CA ASP A 230 -4.37 14.16 -20.09
C ASP A 230 -3.03 13.77 -20.72
N VAL A 231 -1.94 14.46 -20.38
CA VAL A 231 -0.60 14.25 -20.98
C VAL A 231 0.40 13.67 -19.97
N VAL A 232 0.28 14.00 -18.69
CA VAL A 232 1.30 13.70 -17.67
C VAL A 232 1.56 12.20 -17.52
N PHE A 233 0.52 11.38 -17.57
CA PHE A 233 0.65 9.92 -17.39
C PHE A 233 1.33 9.25 -18.58
N LEU A 234 1.06 9.71 -19.80
CA LEU A 234 1.77 9.25 -21.00
C LEU A 234 3.27 9.58 -20.93
N LYS A 235 3.63 10.78 -20.45
CA LYS A 235 5.03 11.17 -20.26
C LYS A 235 5.71 10.31 -19.18
N ALA A 236 5.04 10.04 -18.07
CA ALA A 236 5.55 9.17 -17.02
C ALA A 236 5.71 7.72 -17.50
N TYR A 237 4.73 7.18 -18.21
CA TYR A 237 4.81 5.87 -18.84
C TYR A 237 6.01 5.76 -19.80
N LYS A 238 6.31 6.83 -20.54
CA LYS A 238 7.51 6.96 -21.41
C LYS A 238 8.81 7.24 -20.62
N ARG A 239 8.80 7.12 -19.29
CA ARG A 239 9.97 7.28 -18.42
C ARG A 239 10.57 8.69 -18.41
N GLN A 240 9.82 9.73 -18.80
CA GLN A 240 10.26 11.11 -18.64
C GLN A 240 10.20 11.57 -17.17
N TYR A 241 9.40 10.90 -16.35
CA TYR A 241 9.27 11.12 -14.91
C TYR A 241 9.32 9.80 -14.15
N SER A 242 9.88 9.84 -12.95
CA SER A 242 9.97 8.70 -12.03
C SER A 242 8.66 8.42 -11.30
N GLY A 243 7.80 9.42 -11.16
CA GLY A 243 6.48 9.31 -10.55
C GLY A 243 5.66 10.56 -10.78
N VAL A 244 4.34 10.44 -10.57
CA VAL A 244 3.36 11.51 -10.73
C VAL A 244 2.65 11.77 -9.42
N VAL A 245 2.64 13.03 -8.97
CA VAL A 245 1.79 13.49 -7.87
C VAL A 245 0.43 13.88 -8.44
N CYS A 246 -0.60 13.17 -8.00
CA CYS A 246 -1.99 13.33 -8.42
C CYS A 246 -2.78 14.08 -7.35
N MET A 247 -3.77 14.87 -7.76
CA MET A 247 -4.56 15.66 -6.83
C MET A 247 -5.63 14.84 -6.11
N TYR A 248 -6.19 13.83 -6.76
CA TYR A 248 -7.24 12.97 -6.20
C TYR A 248 -7.08 11.51 -6.63
N HIS A 249 -7.81 10.63 -5.96
CA HIS A 249 -7.70 9.17 -6.08
C HIS A 249 -7.75 8.68 -7.54
N ASP A 250 -8.85 8.94 -8.26
CA ASP A 250 -9.07 8.36 -9.58
C ASP A 250 -8.14 8.95 -10.65
N GLN A 251 -7.61 10.17 -10.43
CA GLN A 251 -6.64 10.76 -11.33
C GLN A 251 -5.39 9.88 -11.48
N GLY A 252 -4.93 9.23 -10.41
CA GLY A 252 -3.77 8.34 -10.41
C GLY A 252 -4.13 6.86 -10.56
N HIS A 253 -5.20 6.40 -9.91
CA HIS A 253 -5.59 4.99 -9.92
C HIS A 253 -6.03 4.51 -11.30
N ILE A 254 -6.83 5.30 -12.01
CA ILE A 254 -7.34 4.90 -13.34
C ILE A 254 -6.18 4.60 -14.31
N PRO A 255 -5.22 5.53 -14.56
CA PRO A 255 -4.14 5.24 -15.50
C PRO A 255 -3.23 4.09 -15.02
N LEU A 256 -2.96 3.96 -13.71
CA LEU A 256 -2.14 2.86 -13.22
C LEU A 256 -2.85 1.51 -13.43
N LYS A 257 -4.10 1.39 -13.02
CA LYS A 257 -4.86 0.15 -13.15
C LYS A 257 -5.13 -0.23 -14.61
N LEU A 258 -5.27 0.74 -15.49
CA LEU A 258 -5.35 0.49 -16.92
C LEU A 258 -4.06 -0.12 -17.48
N LEU A 259 -2.91 0.33 -16.99
CA LEU A 259 -1.61 -0.17 -17.43
C LEU A 259 -1.21 -1.50 -16.75
N ASP A 260 -1.55 -1.67 -15.47
CA ASP A 260 -1.10 -2.81 -14.66
C ASP A 260 -2.05 -3.09 -13.49
N PHE A 261 -3.16 -3.77 -13.79
CA PHE A 261 -4.21 -4.03 -12.80
C PHE A 261 -3.75 -4.93 -11.65
N GLU A 262 -2.96 -5.97 -11.96
CA GLU A 262 -2.52 -6.96 -10.97
C GLU A 262 -1.17 -6.64 -10.31
N GLY A 263 -0.35 -5.82 -10.97
CA GLY A 263 1.00 -5.48 -10.49
C GLY A 263 1.04 -4.24 -9.58
N GLY A 264 -0.12 -3.63 -9.31
CA GLY A 264 -0.21 -2.46 -8.44
C GLY A 264 0.11 -2.80 -6.98
N VAL A 265 1.02 -2.05 -6.37
CA VAL A 265 1.39 -2.15 -4.96
C VAL A 265 1.02 -0.88 -4.24
N ASN A 266 0.28 -1.02 -3.15
CA ASN A 266 -0.03 0.11 -2.28
C ASN A 266 1.09 0.29 -1.24
N ILE A 267 1.71 1.46 -1.22
CA ILE A 267 2.79 1.84 -0.30
C ILE A 267 2.30 3.01 0.53
N THR A 268 2.38 2.91 1.85
CA THR A 268 2.13 4.07 2.71
C THR A 268 3.45 4.79 2.95
N ILE A 269 3.60 5.97 2.37
CA ILE A 269 4.81 6.80 2.50
C ILE A 269 4.63 7.88 3.57
N GLY A 270 5.73 8.26 4.23
CA GLY A 270 5.71 9.23 5.35
C GLY A 270 5.63 8.57 6.73
N LEU A 271 5.62 7.24 6.81
CA LEU A 271 5.71 6.51 8.08
C LEU A 271 7.16 6.37 8.55
N LYS A 272 7.36 6.15 9.84
CA LYS A 272 8.68 5.77 10.43
C LYS A 272 9.14 4.37 10.03
N ILE A 273 8.24 3.57 9.47
CA ILE A 273 8.47 2.19 9.03
C ILE A 273 8.18 2.08 7.54
N ILE A 274 8.76 1.08 6.89
CA ILE A 274 8.42 0.73 5.51
C ILE A 274 7.19 -0.18 5.53
N ARG A 275 6.15 0.21 4.80
CA ARG A 275 4.94 -0.59 4.65
C ARG A 275 4.50 -0.65 3.19
N THR A 276 4.39 -1.87 2.69
CA THR A 276 3.72 -2.19 1.42
C THR A 276 2.48 -3.04 1.68
N SER A 277 1.61 -3.13 0.71
CA SER A 277 0.35 -3.88 0.81
C SER A 277 -0.05 -4.41 -0.55
N VAL A 278 -0.72 -5.54 -0.56
CA VAL A 278 -1.48 -6.00 -1.72
C VAL A 278 -2.61 -5.00 -2.04
N ASP A 279 -3.02 -4.94 -3.31
CA ASP A 279 -4.08 -4.03 -3.81
C ASP A 279 -5.40 -4.77 -4.12
N HIS A 280 -5.76 -5.74 -3.27
CA HIS A 280 -7.03 -6.46 -3.35
C HIS A 280 -7.63 -6.67 -1.95
N GLY A 281 -8.90 -7.08 -1.90
CA GLY A 281 -9.63 -7.39 -0.67
C GLY A 281 -9.40 -8.83 -0.18
N THR A 282 -10.16 -9.22 0.84
CA THR A 282 -10.11 -10.55 1.48
C THR A 282 -10.59 -11.69 0.57
N ALA A 283 -11.29 -11.38 -0.52
CA ALA A 283 -11.79 -12.31 -1.52
C ALA A 283 -12.42 -13.57 -0.90
N PHE A 284 -13.40 -13.36 -0.02
CA PHE A 284 -14.08 -14.40 0.74
C PHE A 284 -14.73 -15.48 -0.14
N ASP A 285 -15.15 -15.10 -1.33
CA ASP A 285 -15.77 -16.01 -2.33
C ASP A 285 -14.83 -17.08 -2.85
N ILE A 286 -13.51 -16.83 -2.84
CA ILE A 286 -12.48 -17.77 -3.29
C ILE A 286 -11.53 -18.23 -2.18
N ALA A 287 -11.76 -17.83 -0.93
CA ALA A 287 -10.90 -18.21 0.19
C ALA A 287 -10.80 -19.70 0.37
N TYR A 288 -9.60 -20.24 0.59
CA TYR A 288 -9.28 -21.66 0.80
C TYR A 288 -9.70 -22.58 -0.36
N LYS A 289 -9.80 -22.06 -1.59
CA LYS A 289 -10.10 -22.86 -2.79
C LYS A 289 -8.88 -23.19 -3.64
N GLY A 290 -7.69 -22.71 -3.27
CA GLY A 290 -6.45 -22.98 -4.00
C GLY A 290 -6.30 -22.16 -5.29
N ILE A 291 -7.18 -21.21 -5.58
CA ILE A 291 -7.21 -20.45 -6.84
C ILE A 291 -6.76 -18.98 -6.70
N ALA A 292 -6.51 -18.51 -5.48
CA ALA A 292 -6.04 -17.13 -5.26
C ALA A 292 -4.69 -16.87 -5.95
N SER A 293 -4.54 -15.68 -6.56
CA SER A 293 -3.27 -15.24 -7.18
C SER A 293 -2.29 -14.76 -6.12
N THR A 294 -1.02 -15.12 -6.26
CA THR A 294 0.08 -14.65 -5.40
C THR A 294 0.71 -13.36 -5.88
N ARG A 295 0.41 -12.93 -7.12
CA ARG A 295 1.13 -11.85 -7.81
C ARG A 295 1.17 -10.55 -7.03
N SER A 296 0.07 -10.15 -6.40
CA SER A 296 0.03 -8.91 -5.62
C SER A 296 0.91 -8.98 -4.37
N LEU A 297 1.00 -10.13 -3.70
CA LEU A 297 1.96 -10.36 -2.61
C LEU A 297 3.40 -10.32 -3.11
N GLU A 298 3.70 -10.98 -4.22
CA GLU A 298 5.05 -11.00 -4.82
C GLU A 298 5.53 -9.59 -5.14
N GLU A 299 4.69 -8.78 -5.77
CA GLU A 299 5.04 -7.39 -6.10
C GLU A 299 5.17 -6.52 -4.83
N ALA A 300 4.25 -6.66 -3.86
CA ALA A 300 4.35 -5.94 -2.58
C ALA A 300 5.64 -6.30 -1.83
N PHE A 301 6.03 -7.57 -1.84
CA PHE A 301 7.26 -8.07 -1.24
C PHE A 301 8.51 -7.51 -1.94
N LYS A 302 8.56 -7.56 -3.28
CA LYS A 302 9.65 -6.98 -4.07
C LYS A 302 9.83 -5.47 -3.81
N PHE A 303 8.73 -4.71 -3.73
CA PHE A 303 8.81 -3.30 -3.40
C PHE A 303 9.28 -3.05 -1.96
N ALA A 304 8.87 -3.87 -1.00
CA ALA A 304 9.38 -3.80 0.37
C ALA A 304 10.91 -3.99 0.38
N VAL A 305 11.40 -5.00 -0.30
CA VAL A 305 12.86 -5.27 -0.46
C VAL A 305 13.57 -4.06 -1.08
N LYS A 306 13.09 -3.54 -2.21
CA LYS A 306 13.67 -2.35 -2.87
C LYS A 306 13.75 -1.13 -1.94
N LEU A 307 12.77 -0.95 -1.07
CA LEU A 307 12.73 0.16 -0.13
C LEU A 307 13.68 -0.01 1.06
N VAL A 308 14.04 -1.25 1.41
CA VAL A 308 14.98 -1.55 2.51
C VAL A 308 16.43 -1.49 2.04
N GLU A 309 16.75 -2.00 0.84
CA GLU A 309 18.11 -2.17 0.33
C GLU A 309 18.87 -0.85 0.10
N ASN A 310 18.18 0.28 0.06
CA ASN A 310 18.71 1.61 -0.24
C ASN A 310 18.23 2.67 0.77
#